data_19ce938b7b84670f6e4d67a0d6ece6c4
#
_entry.id   19ce938b7b84670f6e4d67a0d6ece6c4
#
_cell.length_a   1.000
_cell.length_b   1.000
_cell.length_c   1.000
_cell.angle_alpha   90.00
_cell.angle_beta   90.00
_cell.angle_gamma   90.00
#
_symmetry.space_group_name_H-M   'P 1'
#
loop_
_entity.id
_entity.type
_entity.pdbx_description
1 polymer ?
#
loop_
_entity_poly.entity_id
_entity_poly.type
_entity_poly.pdbx_seq_one_letter_code
_entity_poly.pdbx_strand_id
1 'polypeptide(L)'
;MGIPDLSSGTQTFSSDSEKAECLNNYFCSVFTKEDQNFLPLPKTAHPRMSNITVTCHGVLKLLEGINGKKSSGPDEISPRILKEVRVEIAPILTFIFNQSLQQGCLPTDWLTANVFALHKKGSKTSPENYRPISLTSVCCKILEHIIYSAVSRFLEDNNIITPRQHGFRSGYSCETQLILAINDWSHSFDLGHRTDVAIFDFSKAFDKVPHKRLLAKLAYYGIAGNAFNWIGAFLHNRTQRVVLNGSKSAWSSVDSGVPQGTVLGPLLFLVYVNDIVSDIKSEIRLFADDCILYREIKSTVDSQILQDDINSLFSWSKLWQMEFNVSKCHIMSLSRSKKHVNAIYKLGNAALSAVHSFTYLGVEITCDLRWNNHVATVVKKASNTLNFVRRNLYRCNGHVKELSYISLVRPLLEYATAAWDPYTSCNIKDIEMVQRRAARYVKRDYQRTTSVTSLLDSLHWQSLQDRRRNARLLHFFKALHGYQGLSQLVNDLPRPTRLTRSSCVDVVAFSQLPCRTDVFKFSFLPRTVIDWNSLDTGVRGLSSLESFRQALVGGRSAATSY
;
A
#
# COMPACT_ATOMS: atom_id res chain seq x y z
N MET A 1 18.70 4.71 -20.04
CA MET A 1 19.99 4.47 -19.34
C MET A 1 19.98 3.01 -18.90
N GLY A 2 20.97 2.21 -19.36
CA GLY A 2 21.12 0.81 -19.00
C GLY A 2 21.56 0.62 -17.53
N ILE A 3 21.66 -0.64 -17.09
CA ILE A 3 22.26 -1.00 -15.80
C ILE A 3 23.78 -0.76 -15.92
N PRO A 4 24.42 0.01 -15.02
CA PRO A 4 25.86 0.20 -15.01
C PRO A 4 26.57 -1.13 -14.74
N ASP A 5 27.90 -1.11 -14.74
CA ASP A 5 28.67 -2.30 -14.36
C ASP A 5 28.29 -2.73 -12.94
N LEU A 6 28.08 -4.04 -12.79
CA LEU A 6 27.71 -4.63 -11.51
C LEU A 6 28.96 -5.17 -10.81
N SER A 7 28.99 -5.05 -9.50
CA SER A 7 30.05 -5.57 -8.64
C SER A 7 29.47 -6.54 -7.64
N SER A 8 30.03 -7.74 -7.55
CA SER A 8 29.71 -8.73 -6.52
C SER A 8 31.00 -9.26 -5.92
N GLY A 9 31.29 -8.90 -4.68
CA GLY A 9 32.60 -9.11 -4.07
C GLY A 9 33.70 -8.40 -4.84
N THR A 10 34.71 -9.14 -5.31
CA THR A 10 35.85 -8.63 -6.08
C THR A 10 35.63 -8.66 -7.60
N GLN A 11 34.51 -9.23 -8.08
CA GLN A 11 34.24 -9.37 -9.51
C GLN A 11 33.39 -8.21 -10.02
N THR A 12 33.74 -7.75 -11.25
CA THR A 12 32.97 -6.72 -11.98
C THR A 12 32.42 -7.33 -13.26
N PHE A 13 31.17 -7.09 -13.54
CA PHE A 13 30.42 -7.61 -14.70
C PHE A 13 30.04 -6.43 -15.60
N SER A 14 30.57 -6.41 -16.83
CA SER A 14 30.44 -5.26 -17.73
C SER A 14 29.55 -5.53 -18.93
N SER A 15 29.54 -6.76 -19.45
CA SER A 15 28.64 -7.13 -20.55
C SER A 15 27.22 -7.39 -20.09
N ASP A 16 26.22 -7.13 -20.94
CA ASP A 16 24.82 -7.35 -20.59
C ASP A 16 24.50 -8.81 -20.25
N SER A 17 25.21 -9.77 -20.89
CA SER A 17 25.08 -11.20 -20.59
C SER A 17 25.59 -11.51 -19.18
N GLU A 18 26.79 -11.05 -18.82
CA GLU A 18 27.37 -11.25 -17.49
C GLU A 18 26.52 -10.56 -16.40
N LYS A 19 26.03 -9.34 -16.66
CA LYS A 19 25.12 -8.64 -15.75
C LYS A 19 23.81 -9.40 -15.53
N ALA A 20 23.22 -9.95 -16.60
CA ALA A 20 22.01 -10.76 -16.51
C ALA A 20 22.25 -12.02 -15.67
N GLU A 21 23.39 -12.70 -15.89
CA GLU A 21 23.76 -13.88 -15.11
C GLU A 21 24.03 -13.55 -13.63
N CYS A 22 24.77 -12.48 -13.36
CA CYS A 22 25.03 -11.99 -12.00
C CYS A 22 23.73 -11.68 -11.24
N LEU A 23 22.78 -11.00 -11.88
CA LEU A 23 21.48 -10.68 -11.28
C LEU A 23 20.64 -11.93 -11.05
N ASN A 24 20.61 -12.87 -12.00
CA ASN A 24 19.86 -14.11 -11.86
C ASN A 24 20.40 -14.98 -10.72
N ASN A 25 21.72 -15.14 -10.64
CA ASN A 25 22.39 -15.85 -9.54
C ASN A 25 22.08 -15.20 -8.19
N TYR A 26 22.11 -13.87 -8.11
CA TYR A 26 21.74 -13.15 -6.89
C TYR A 26 20.26 -13.40 -6.52
N PHE A 27 19.32 -13.29 -7.46
CA PHE A 27 17.90 -13.51 -7.18
C PHE A 27 17.63 -14.94 -6.73
N CYS A 28 18.31 -15.95 -7.30
CA CYS A 28 18.18 -17.34 -6.86
C CYS A 28 18.82 -17.59 -5.48
N SER A 29 19.90 -16.88 -5.14
CA SER A 29 20.58 -17.05 -3.86
C SER A 29 19.75 -16.67 -2.65
N VAL A 30 18.68 -15.88 -2.83
CA VAL A 30 17.81 -15.44 -1.74
C VAL A 30 16.65 -16.39 -1.44
N PHE A 31 16.43 -17.40 -2.28
CA PHE A 31 15.35 -18.37 -2.08
C PHE A 31 15.51 -19.15 -0.79
N THR A 32 14.40 -19.41 -0.12
CA THR A 32 14.37 -20.20 1.13
C THR A 32 14.51 -21.67 0.79
N LYS A 33 15.46 -22.34 1.41
CA LYS A 33 15.51 -23.81 1.47
C LYS A 33 14.57 -24.27 2.57
N GLU A 34 13.43 -24.79 2.17
CA GLU A 34 12.40 -25.21 3.12
C GLU A 34 12.85 -26.46 3.88
N ASP A 35 12.86 -26.38 5.22
CA ASP A 35 13.15 -27.54 6.06
C ASP A 35 11.94 -28.49 6.12
N GLN A 36 12.20 -29.73 6.56
CA GLN A 36 11.16 -30.75 6.66
C GLN A 36 10.44 -30.75 8.03
N ASN A 37 10.91 -29.93 8.98
CA ASN A 37 10.36 -29.86 10.34
C ASN A 37 9.14 -28.96 10.43
N PHE A 38 8.14 -29.27 9.64
CA PHE A 38 6.90 -28.52 9.62
C PHE A 38 5.80 -29.30 10.37
N LEU A 39 5.29 -28.71 11.46
CA LEU A 39 4.15 -29.27 12.17
C LEU A 39 2.87 -29.04 11.35
N PRO A 40 2.05 -30.07 11.14
CA PRO A 40 0.78 -29.91 10.44
C PRO A 40 -0.10 -28.92 11.21
N LEU A 41 -0.74 -28.02 10.47
CA LEU A 41 -1.73 -27.11 11.04
C LEU A 41 -2.94 -27.92 11.58
N PRO A 42 -3.62 -27.41 12.61
CA PRO A 42 -4.82 -28.06 13.14
C PRO A 42 -5.89 -28.19 12.04
N LYS A 43 -6.88 -29.06 12.26
CA LYS A 43 -8.01 -29.16 11.34
C LYS A 43 -8.70 -27.79 11.20
N THR A 44 -8.99 -27.42 9.97
CA THR A 44 -9.64 -26.13 9.67
C THR A 44 -11.03 -26.05 10.29
N ALA A 45 -11.34 -24.89 10.89
CA ALA A 45 -12.71 -24.51 11.27
C ALA A 45 -13.40 -23.67 10.17
N HIS A 46 -12.67 -23.29 9.13
CA HIS A 46 -13.18 -22.46 8.03
C HIS A 46 -14.02 -23.30 7.04
N PRO A 47 -15.03 -22.69 6.39
CA PRO A 47 -15.78 -23.37 5.34
C PRO A 47 -14.86 -23.75 4.18
N ARG A 48 -15.27 -24.73 3.37
CA ARG A 48 -14.52 -25.14 2.19
C ARG A 48 -14.95 -24.33 0.97
N MET A 49 -13.98 -23.82 0.22
CA MET A 49 -14.21 -23.13 -1.04
C MET A 49 -14.75 -24.11 -2.11
N SER A 50 -15.76 -23.67 -2.86
CA SER A 50 -16.29 -24.41 -4.00
C SER A 50 -15.33 -24.39 -5.20
N ASN A 51 -15.45 -25.38 -6.08
CA ASN A 51 -14.68 -25.43 -7.32
C ASN A 51 -14.99 -24.22 -8.21
N ILE A 52 -13.97 -23.72 -8.87
CA ILE A 52 -14.06 -22.62 -9.83
C ILE A 52 -14.47 -23.20 -11.19
N THR A 53 -15.43 -22.56 -11.83
CA THR A 53 -15.79 -22.82 -13.24
C THR A 53 -15.58 -21.54 -14.04
N VAL A 54 -14.85 -21.64 -15.14
CA VAL A 54 -14.55 -20.52 -16.02
C VAL A 54 -15.61 -20.41 -17.10
N THR A 55 -16.17 -19.21 -17.28
CA THR A 55 -17.16 -18.93 -18.33
C THR A 55 -16.54 -18.13 -19.47
N CYS A 56 -17.00 -18.39 -20.69
CA CYS A 56 -16.52 -17.68 -21.89
C CYS A 56 -16.76 -16.16 -21.79
N HIS A 57 -17.91 -15.75 -21.25
CA HIS A 57 -18.21 -14.34 -21.00
C HIS A 57 -17.21 -13.69 -20.02
N GLY A 58 -16.82 -14.39 -18.95
CA GLY A 58 -15.82 -13.92 -18.00
C GLY A 58 -14.45 -13.74 -18.64
N VAL A 59 -14.03 -14.68 -19.48
CA VAL A 59 -12.77 -14.58 -20.23
C VAL A 59 -12.80 -13.42 -21.23
N LEU A 60 -13.89 -13.28 -21.98
CA LEU A 60 -14.07 -12.18 -22.94
C LEU A 60 -13.94 -10.82 -22.25
N LYS A 61 -14.64 -10.62 -21.13
CA LYS A 61 -14.57 -9.36 -20.36
C LYS A 61 -13.14 -9.05 -19.88
N LEU A 62 -12.37 -10.05 -19.46
CA LEU A 62 -10.98 -9.84 -19.07
C LEU A 62 -10.09 -9.48 -20.28
N LEU A 63 -10.29 -10.12 -21.42
CA LEU A 63 -9.59 -9.82 -22.67
C LEU A 63 -9.88 -8.37 -23.15
N GLU A 64 -11.11 -7.90 -23.05
CA GLU A 64 -11.49 -6.51 -23.34
C GLU A 64 -10.74 -5.48 -22.47
N GLY A 65 -10.54 -5.82 -21.19
CA GLY A 65 -9.83 -5.00 -20.22
C GLY A 65 -8.31 -4.98 -20.35
N ILE A 66 -7.71 -5.82 -21.19
CA ILE A 66 -6.26 -5.89 -21.34
C ILE A 66 -5.68 -4.57 -21.87
N ASN A 67 -4.59 -4.12 -21.24
CA ASN A 67 -3.80 -3.04 -21.79
C ASN A 67 -2.81 -3.60 -22.83
N GLY A 68 -3.12 -3.39 -24.11
CA GLY A 68 -2.31 -3.87 -25.24
C GLY A 68 -0.89 -3.28 -25.36
N LYS A 69 -0.54 -2.29 -24.52
CA LYS A 69 0.81 -1.68 -24.48
C LYS A 69 1.75 -2.35 -23.48
N LYS A 70 1.27 -3.32 -22.69
CA LYS A 70 2.11 -4.07 -21.75
C LYS A 70 2.99 -5.09 -22.49
N SER A 71 4.10 -5.47 -21.83
CA SER A 71 5.03 -6.49 -22.36
C SER A 71 4.39 -7.90 -22.35
N SER A 72 4.78 -8.73 -23.33
CA SER A 72 4.50 -10.15 -23.37
C SER A 72 5.31 -10.92 -22.32
N GLY A 73 4.94 -12.18 -22.08
CA GLY A 73 5.71 -13.15 -21.33
C GLY A 73 6.80 -13.83 -22.18
N PRO A 74 7.39 -14.95 -21.67
CA PRO A 74 8.35 -15.76 -22.41
C PRO A 74 7.76 -16.44 -23.65
N ASP A 75 6.44 -16.65 -23.66
CA ASP A 75 5.64 -17.17 -24.78
C ASP A 75 5.49 -16.19 -25.95
N GLU A 76 5.97 -14.95 -25.79
CA GLU A 76 5.92 -13.87 -26.77
C GLU A 76 4.51 -13.52 -27.27
N ILE A 77 3.44 -14.04 -26.62
CA ILE A 77 2.06 -13.73 -26.96
C ILE A 77 1.74 -12.28 -26.55
N SER A 78 1.52 -11.43 -27.55
CA SER A 78 1.28 -10.01 -27.34
C SER A 78 -0.09 -9.75 -26.72
N PRO A 79 -0.18 -8.94 -25.63
CA PRO A 79 -1.46 -8.48 -25.07
C PRO A 79 -2.35 -7.78 -26.11
N ARG A 80 -1.75 -7.09 -27.09
CA ARG A 80 -2.46 -6.41 -28.16
C ARG A 80 -3.17 -7.42 -29.07
N ILE A 81 -2.49 -8.48 -29.48
CA ILE A 81 -3.08 -9.54 -30.31
C ILE A 81 -4.26 -10.17 -29.56
N LEU A 82 -4.06 -10.58 -28.31
CA LEU A 82 -5.14 -11.17 -27.48
C LEU A 82 -6.37 -10.25 -27.37
N LYS A 83 -6.17 -8.94 -27.30
CA LYS A 83 -7.25 -7.98 -27.27
C LYS A 83 -8.00 -7.86 -28.59
N GLU A 84 -7.28 -7.85 -29.71
CA GLU A 84 -7.87 -7.71 -31.04
C GLU A 84 -8.69 -8.95 -31.43
N VAL A 85 -8.16 -10.16 -31.15
CA VAL A 85 -8.83 -11.43 -31.48
C VAL A 85 -9.64 -12.00 -30.31
N ARG A 86 -10.10 -11.15 -29.39
CA ARG A 86 -10.73 -11.57 -28.12
C ARG A 86 -11.96 -12.44 -28.28
N VAL A 87 -12.77 -12.17 -29.31
CA VAL A 87 -14.01 -12.91 -29.54
C VAL A 87 -13.73 -14.34 -29.99
N GLU A 88 -12.79 -14.50 -30.90
CA GLU A 88 -12.39 -15.78 -31.48
C GLU A 88 -11.62 -16.64 -30.47
N ILE A 89 -10.76 -16.00 -29.64
CA ILE A 89 -9.90 -16.75 -28.71
C ILE A 89 -10.57 -17.06 -27.36
N ALA A 90 -11.60 -16.30 -26.97
CA ALA A 90 -12.24 -16.50 -25.67
C ALA A 90 -12.80 -17.91 -25.46
N PRO A 91 -13.48 -18.57 -26.42
CA PRO A 91 -13.93 -19.96 -26.26
C PRO A 91 -12.76 -20.94 -26.09
N ILE A 92 -11.67 -20.75 -26.83
CA ILE A 92 -10.48 -21.61 -26.79
C ILE A 92 -9.80 -21.47 -25.43
N LEU A 93 -9.56 -20.24 -24.96
CA LEU A 93 -8.98 -20.01 -23.65
C LEU A 93 -9.87 -20.54 -22.53
N THR A 94 -11.19 -20.40 -22.64
CA THR A 94 -12.14 -20.95 -21.67
C THR A 94 -12.00 -22.47 -21.54
N PHE A 95 -11.87 -23.16 -22.66
CA PHE A 95 -11.65 -24.61 -22.67
C PHE A 95 -10.31 -24.96 -22.00
N ILE A 96 -9.21 -24.31 -22.39
CA ILE A 96 -7.87 -24.52 -21.82
C ILE A 96 -7.88 -24.24 -20.30
N PHE A 97 -8.51 -23.17 -19.86
CA PHE A 97 -8.58 -22.77 -18.44
C PHE A 97 -9.34 -23.78 -17.60
N ASN A 98 -10.49 -24.27 -18.08
CA ASN A 98 -11.24 -25.32 -17.39
C ASN A 98 -10.47 -26.64 -17.33
N GLN A 99 -9.81 -27.04 -18.42
CA GLN A 99 -8.94 -28.23 -18.43
C GLN A 99 -7.78 -28.09 -17.43
N SER A 100 -7.10 -26.93 -17.43
CA SER A 100 -5.99 -26.64 -16.50
C SER A 100 -6.46 -26.72 -15.03
N LEU A 101 -7.64 -26.16 -14.71
CA LEU A 101 -8.22 -26.23 -13.37
C LEU A 101 -8.63 -27.65 -12.97
N GLN A 102 -9.26 -28.41 -13.88
CA GLN A 102 -9.70 -29.79 -13.61
C GLN A 102 -8.54 -30.73 -13.37
N GLN A 103 -7.49 -30.62 -14.20
CA GLN A 103 -6.31 -31.46 -14.12
C GLN A 103 -5.31 -31.01 -13.04
N GLY A 104 -5.42 -29.77 -12.54
CA GLY A 104 -4.48 -29.19 -11.61
C GLY A 104 -3.07 -29.05 -12.22
N CYS A 105 -2.97 -28.77 -13.53
CA CYS A 105 -1.71 -28.61 -14.23
C CYS A 105 -1.69 -27.35 -15.11
N LEU A 106 -0.50 -26.85 -15.40
CA LEU A 106 -0.28 -25.69 -16.24
C LEU A 106 0.54 -26.05 -17.48
N PRO A 107 0.27 -25.39 -18.62
CA PRO A 107 1.19 -25.41 -19.76
C PRO A 107 2.61 -24.98 -19.33
N THR A 108 3.64 -25.57 -19.90
CA THR A 108 5.04 -25.31 -19.53
C THR A 108 5.41 -23.83 -19.64
N ASP A 109 4.93 -23.16 -20.69
CA ASP A 109 5.17 -21.73 -20.91
C ASP A 109 4.64 -20.83 -19.78
N TRP A 110 3.61 -21.29 -19.04
CA TRP A 110 3.06 -20.53 -17.92
C TRP A 110 3.88 -20.66 -16.64
N LEU A 111 4.77 -21.65 -16.59
CA LEU A 111 5.69 -21.87 -15.47
C LEU A 111 7.01 -21.12 -15.63
N THR A 112 7.23 -20.47 -16.77
CA THR A 112 8.44 -19.72 -17.06
C THR A 112 8.26 -18.23 -16.87
N ALA A 113 9.34 -17.51 -16.52
CA ALA A 113 9.32 -16.06 -16.40
C ALA A 113 10.59 -15.41 -16.95
N ASN A 114 10.41 -14.34 -17.74
CA ASN A 114 11.49 -13.39 -18.00
C ASN A 114 11.51 -12.37 -16.87
N VAL A 115 12.64 -12.22 -16.18
CA VAL A 115 12.77 -11.30 -15.04
C VAL A 115 13.43 -10.01 -15.50
N PHE A 116 12.77 -8.90 -15.19
CA PHE A 116 13.32 -7.56 -15.34
C PHE A 116 13.86 -7.06 -13.99
N ALA A 117 15.12 -6.62 -13.95
CA ALA A 117 15.76 -6.11 -12.77
C ALA A 117 15.45 -4.62 -12.57
N LEU A 118 14.61 -4.30 -11.58
CA LEU A 118 14.22 -2.93 -11.26
C LEU A 118 15.04 -2.38 -10.10
N HIS A 119 15.84 -1.32 -10.32
CA HIS A 119 16.58 -0.66 -9.25
C HIS A 119 15.65 -0.02 -8.22
N LYS A 120 15.83 -0.36 -6.94
CA LYS A 120 15.00 0.15 -5.82
C LYS A 120 15.59 1.41 -5.19
N LYS A 121 16.80 1.30 -4.65
CA LYS A 121 17.55 2.36 -3.94
C LYS A 121 18.99 1.91 -3.73
N GLY A 122 19.85 2.82 -3.30
CA GLY A 122 21.27 2.52 -3.05
C GLY A 122 22.12 2.55 -4.32
N SER A 123 23.32 1.95 -4.27
CA SER A 123 24.20 1.90 -5.44
C SER A 123 23.61 1.06 -6.56
N LYS A 124 23.63 1.58 -7.78
CA LYS A 124 23.23 0.83 -8.98
C LYS A 124 24.22 -0.26 -9.38
N THR A 125 25.41 -0.27 -8.78
CA THR A 125 26.43 -1.28 -9.04
C THR A 125 26.22 -2.57 -8.25
N SER A 126 25.38 -2.54 -7.19
CA SER A 126 25.15 -3.68 -6.29
C SER A 126 23.88 -4.46 -6.70
N PRO A 127 23.96 -5.76 -7.02
CA PRO A 127 22.81 -6.60 -7.41
C PRO A 127 21.68 -6.62 -6.35
N GLU A 128 22.03 -6.54 -5.06
CA GLU A 128 21.10 -6.52 -3.92
C GLU A 128 20.10 -5.36 -3.93
N ASN A 129 20.44 -4.28 -4.65
CA ASN A 129 19.61 -3.08 -4.77
C ASN A 129 18.58 -3.18 -5.92
N TYR A 130 18.49 -4.33 -6.55
CA TYR A 130 17.49 -4.61 -7.59
C TYR A 130 16.40 -5.56 -7.08
N ARG A 131 15.18 -5.35 -7.61
CA ARG A 131 14.02 -6.22 -7.42
C ARG A 131 13.77 -7.03 -8.68
N PRO A 132 13.50 -8.34 -8.59
CA PRO A 132 13.07 -9.13 -9.74
C PRO A 132 11.60 -8.83 -10.04
N ILE A 133 11.29 -8.41 -11.25
CA ILE A 133 9.91 -8.28 -11.74
C ILE A 133 9.69 -9.36 -12.80
N SER A 134 8.85 -10.33 -12.49
CA SER A 134 8.56 -11.47 -13.37
C SER A 134 7.56 -11.09 -14.45
N LEU A 135 7.97 -11.19 -15.69
CA LEU A 135 7.12 -11.12 -16.87
C LEU A 135 6.69 -12.54 -17.22
N THR A 136 5.45 -12.89 -16.87
CA THR A 136 4.84 -14.20 -17.10
C THR A 136 3.84 -14.14 -18.25
N SER A 137 3.41 -15.29 -18.77
CA SER A 137 2.38 -15.40 -19.82
C SER A 137 1.16 -14.55 -19.54
N VAL A 138 0.68 -13.82 -20.55
CA VAL A 138 -0.54 -12.99 -20.42
C VAL A 138 -1.78 -13.88 -20.32
N CYS A 139 -1.80 -15.02 -21.01
CA CYS A 139 -2.88 -16.00 -20.92
C CYS A 139 -2.98 -16.57 -19.49
N CYS A 140 -1.83 -16.90 -18.87
CA CYS A 140 -1.80 -17.32 -17.46
C CYS A 140 -2.38 -16.24 -16.54
N LYS A 141 -2.00 -14.97 -16.73
CA LYS A 141 -2.52 -13.83 -15.92
C LYS A 141 -4.05 -13.69 -16.01
N ILE A 142 -4.67 -14.02 -17.14
CA ILE A 142 -6.14 -13.99 -17.25
C ILE A 142 -6.74 -15.07 -16.33
N LEU A 143 -6.21 -16.28 -16.31
CA LEU A 143 -6.67 -17.32 -15.40
C LEU A 143 -6.34 -16.98 -13.94
N GLU A 144 -5.16 -16.44 -13.68
CA GLU A 144 -4.83 -15.91 -12.34
C GLU A 144 -5.86 -14.88 -11.86
N HIS A 145 -6.37 -13.97 -12.71
CA HIS A 145 -7.40 -13.00 -12.36
C HIS A 145 -8.72 -13.68 -11.95
N ILE A 146 -9.10 -14.77 -12.63
CA ILE A 146 -10.32 -15.54 -12.30
C ILE A 146 -10.15 -16.20 -10.93
N ILE A 147 -9.02 -16.86 -10.70
CA ILE A 147 -8.70 -17.53 -9.43
C ILE A 147 -8.57 -16.49 -8.30
N TYR A 148 -7.85 -15.39 -8.54
CA TYR A 148 -7.74 -14.29 -7.59
C TYR A 148 -9.11 -13.78 -7.15
N SER A 149 -10.01 -13.52 -8.10
CA SER A 149 -11.33 -12.99 -7.80
C SER A 149 -12.17 -13.95 -6.96
N ALA A 150 -12.09 -15.25 -7.24
CA ALA A 150 -12.80 -16.28 -6.51
C ALA A 150 -12.23 -16.48 -5.10
N VAL A 151 -10.90 -16.62 -4.98
CA VAL A 151 -10.21 -16.81 -3.69
C VAL A 151 -10.32 -15.56 -2.80
N SER A 152 -10.11 -14.37 -3.36
CA SER A 152 -10.21 -13.12 -2.60
C SER A 152 -11.62 -12.91 -2.05
N ARG A 153 -12.64 -13.16 -2.88
CA ARG A 153 -14.06 -13.09 -2.44
C ARG A 153 -14.32 -14.09 -1.31
N PHE A 154 -13.91 -15.34 -1.47
CA PHE A 154 -14.08 -16.37 -0.44
C PHE A 154 -13.44 -15.96 0.89
N LEU A 155 -12.22 -15.43 0.86
CA LEU A 155 -11.50 -14.99 2.06
C LEU A 155 -12.16 -13.79 2.73
N GLU A 156 -12.67 -12.83 1.96
CA GLU A 156 -13.36 -11.63 2.48
C GLU A 156 -14.75 -11.97 3.01
N ASP A 157 -15.57 -12.73 2.27
CA ASP A 157 -16.93 -13.10 2.65
C ASP A 157 -16.96 -13.93 3.95
N ASN A 158 -15.90 -14.68 4.23
CA ASN A 158 -15.76 -15.49 5.44
C ASN A 158 -14.91 -14.81 6.54
N ASN A 159 -14.55 -13.52 6.36
CA ASN A 159 -13.74 -12.76 7.32
C ASN A 159 -12.43 -13.46 7.71
N ILE A 160 -11.78 -14.14 6.77
CA ILE A 160 -10.56 -14.91 7.02
C ILE A 160 -9.34 -13.99 7.12
N ILE A 161 -9.26 -12.99 6.23
CA ILE A 161 -8.15 -12.01 6.27
C ILE A 161 -8.33 -11.07 7.46
N THR A 162 -7.31 -10.98 8.29
CA THR A 162 -7.32 -10.11 9.46
C THR A 162 -7.61 -8.65 9.08
N PRO A 163 -8.49 -7.93 9.81
CA PRO A 163 -8.76 -6.52 9.56
C PRO A 163 -7.54 -5.62 9.79
N ARG A 164 -6.48 -6.13 10.41
CA ARG A 164 -5.22 -5.43 10.64
C ARG A 164 -4.34 -5.32 9.39
N GLN A 165 -4.63 -6.12 8.33
CA GLN A 165 -3.97 -6.08 7.04
C GLN A 165 -4.69 -5.14 6.07
N HIS A 166 -4.00 -4.08 5.62
CA HIS A 166 -4.53 -3.11 4.66
C HIS A 166 -3.91 -3.23 3.25
N GLY A 167 -2.80 -3.94 3.11
CA GLY A 167 -2.14 -4.14 1.80
C GLY A 167 -2.93 -5.06 0.88
N PHE A 168 -2.99 -4.75 -0.40
CA PHE A 168 -3.59 -5.59 -1.45
C PHE A 168 -5.06 -6.01 -1.23
N ARG A 169 -5.83 -5.26 -0.44
CA ARG A 169 -7.24 -5.50 -0.18
C ARG A 169 -8.12 -4.40 -0.77
N SER A 170 -9.28 -4.77 -1.28
CA SER A 170 -10.27 -3.82 -1.78
C SER A 170 -10.84 -2.97 -0.64
N GLY A 171 -10.96 -1.67 -0.86
CA GLY A 171 -11.48 -0.73 0.15
C GLY A 171 -10.44 -0.27 1.18
N TYR A 172 -9.26 -0.86 1.23
CA TYR A 172 -8.13 -0.48 2.09
C TYR A 172 -7.05 0.24 1.29
N SER A 173 -6.24 1.06 1.96
CA SER A 173 -5.14 1.82 1.33
C SER A 173 -4.05 2.19 2.33
N CYS A 174 -2.90 2.68 1.83
CA CYS A 174 -1.88 3.29 2.68
C CYS A 174 -2.48 4.39 3.57
N GLU A 175 -3.39 5.19 3.01
CA GLU A 175 -3.99 6.31 3.72
C GLU A 175 -4.92 5.85 4.85
N THR A 176 -5.74 4.79 4.62
CA THR A 176 -6.57 4.23 5.70
C THR A 176 -5.74 3.66 6.84
N GLN A 177 -4.63 2.99 6.53
CA GLN A 177 -3.70 2.46 7.53
C GLN A 177 -3.03 3.58 8.34
N LEU A 178 -2.55 4.63 7.64
CA LEU A 178 -1.93 5.79 8.29
C LEU A 178 -2.91 6.54 9.17
N ILE A 179 -4.16 6.76 8.73
CA ILE A 179 -5.20 7.41 9.53
C ILE A 179 -5.39 6.68 10.85
N LEU A 180 -5.53 5.35 10.83
CA LEU A 180 -5.71 4.55 12.05
C LEU A 180 -4.51 4.67 12.99
N ALA A 181 -3.30 4.41 12.48
CA ALA A 181 -2.09 4.44 13.30
C ALA A 181 -1.85 5.83 13.92
N ILE A 182 -1.95 6.90 13.11
CA ILE A 182 -1.74 8.27 13.58
C ILE A 182 -2.84 8.72 14.54
N ASN A 183 -4.08 8.27 14.34
CA ASN A 183 -5.17 8.54 15.27
C ASN A 183 -4.88 7.94 16.66
N ASP A 184 -4.49 6.67 16.73
CA ASP A 184 -4.17 5.99 17.98
C ASP A 184 -3.00 6.69 18.69
N TRP A 185 -1.94 7.00 17.95
CA TRP A 185 -0.75 7.65 18.51
C TRP A 185 -1.03 9.07 18.97
N SER A 186 -1.79 9.85 18.19
CA SER A 186 -2.12 11.23 18.58
C SER A 186 -3.07 11.29 19.78
N HIS A 187 -3.98 10.33 19.91
CA HIS A 187 -4.86 10.21 21.06
C HIS A 187 -4.08 9.85 22.34
N SER A 188 -3.21 8.84 22.29
CA SER A 188 -2.32 8.47 23.41
C SER A 188 -1.42 9.65 23.80
N PHE A 189 -0.88 10.37 22.83
CA PHE A 189 -0.06 11.57 23.03
C PHE A 189 -0.86 12.69 23.73
N ASP A 190 -2.14 12.86 23.39
CA ASP A 190 -3.05 13.84 24.02
C ASP A 190 -3.30 13.54 25.49
N LEU A 191 -3.46 12.25 25.82
CA LEU A 191 -3.61 11.78 27.20
C LEU A 191 -2.31 11.92 28.03
N GLY A 192 -1.18 12.24 27.37
CA GLY A 192 0.13 12.37 28.02
C GLY A 192 0.83 11.03 28.21
N HIS A 193 0.32 9.97 27.59
CA HIS A 193 0.93 8.64 27.64
C HIS A 193 2.04 8.52 26.61
N ARG A 194 2.99 7.63 26.88
CA ARG A 194 4.03 7.22 25.94
C ARG A 194 3.52 6.05 25.10
N THR A 195 3.78 6.06 23.82
CA THR A 195 3.55 4.91 22.94
C THR A 195 4.88 4.47 22.34
N ASP A 196 5.24 3.20 22.56
CA ASP A 196 6.41 2.61 21.91
C ASP A 196 5.98 1.87 20.66
N VAL A 197 6.62 2.18 19.54
CA VAL A 197 6.33 1.66 18.20
C VAL A 197 7.54 0.87 17.71
N ALA A 198 7.41 -0.44 17.60
CA ALA A 198 8.38 -1.32 16.96
C ALA A 198 8.05 -1.46 15.47
N ILE A 199 9.05 -1.24 14.64
CA ILE A 199 8.96 -1.23 13.18
C ILE A 199 9.75 -2.43 12.66
N PHE A 200 9.11 -3.28 11.83
CA PHE A 200 9.72 -4.49 11.30
C PHE A 200 9.78 -4.44 9.77
N ASP A 201 10.90 -4.88 9.21
CA ASP A 201 11.14 -5.06 7.78
C ASP A 201 11.50 -6.53 7.52
N PHE A 202 10.77 -7.21 6.66
CA PHE A 202 11.11 -8.57 6.27
C PHE A 202 12.26 -8.58 5.25
N SER A 203 13.11 -9.58 5.33
CA SER A 203 14.18 -9.79 4.37
C SER A 203 13.64 -10.46 3.11
N LYS A 204 13.48 -9.69 1.99
CA LYS A 204 13.03 -10.24 0.71
C LYS A 204 11.71 -11.04 0.82
N ALA A 205 10.70 -10.44 1.47
CA ALA A 205 9.46 -11.08 1.88
C ALA A 205 8.79 -11.94 0.79
N PHE A 206 8.59 -11.37 -0.41
CA PHE A 206 7.93 -12.06 -1.52
C PHE A 206 8.76 -13.22 -2.09
N ASP A 207 10.09 -13.14 -2.03
CA ASP A 207 10.99 -14.12 -2.62
C ASP A 207 11.24 -15.31 -1.69
N LYS A 208 10.96 -15.16 -0.38
CA LYS A 208 11.27 -16.15 0.65
C LYS A 208 10.10 -17.03 1.08
N VAL A 209 8.88 -16.82 0.62
CA VAL A 209 7.70 -17.60 1.05
C VAL A 209 7.88 -19.10 0.73
N PRO A 210 7.97 -20.00 1.74
CA PRO A 210 8.11 -21.44 1.51
C PRO A 210 6.81 -22.03 0.93
N HIS A 211 6.92 -22.79 -0.15
CA HIS A 211 5.74 -23.27 -0.91
C HIS A 211 4.89 -24.29 -0.13
N LYS A 212 5.51 -25.26 0.55
CA LYS A 212 4.78 -26.28 1.35
C LYS A 212 4.02 -25.64 2.50
N ARG A 213 4.65 -24.70 3.20
CA ARG A 213 4.01 -23.95 4.30
C ARG A 213 2.87 -23.07 3.79
N LEU A 214 3.04 -22.44 2.63
CA LEU A 214 1.96 -21.66 1.99
C LEU A 214 0.78 -22.56 1.65
N LEU A 215 1.02 -23.72 1.01
CA LEU A 215 -0.04 -24.67 0.69
C LEU A 215 -0.77 -25.18 1.94
N ALA A 216 -0.03 -25.43 3.04
CA ALA A 216 -0.67 -25.81 4.30
C ALA A 216 -1.59 -24.71 4.84
N LYS A 217 -1.18 -23.42 4.76
CA LYS A 217 -2.04 -22.29 5.16
C LYS A 217 -3.25 -22.13 4.24
N LEU A 218 -3.08 -22.29 2.94
CA LEU A 218 -4.21 -22.28 2.00
C LEU A 218 -5.24 -23.34 2.36
N ALA A 219 -4.81 -24.58 2.61
CA ALA A 219 -5.70 -25.66 3.04
C ALA A 219 -6.36 -25.36 4.40
N TYR A 220 -5.61 -24.83 5.35
CA TYR A 220 -6.12 -24.41 6.66
C TYR A 220 -7.21 -23.35 6.56
N TYR A 221 -7.07 -22.37 5.66
CA TYR A 221 -8.09 -21.34 5.42
C TYR A 221 -9.24 -21.81 4.51
N GLY A 222 -9.31 -23.09 4.19
CA GLY A 222 -10.45 -23.68 3.47
C GLY A 222 -10.37 -23.57 1.95
N ILE A 223 -9.25 -23.09 1.39
CA ILE A 223 -9.02 -23.12 -0.05
C ILE A 223 -8.77 -24.59 -0.44
N ALA A 224 -9.64 -25.13 -1.31
CA ALA A 224 -9.71 -26.54 -1.62
C ALA A 224 -10.03 -26.78 -3.09
N GLY A 225 -10.16 -28.06 -3.49
CA GLY A 225 -10.56 -28.48 -4.81
C GLY A 225 -9.62 -28.01 -5.92
N ASN A 226 -10.21 -27.64 -7.06
CA ASN A 226 -9.42 -27.30 -8.25
C ASN A 226 -8.58 -26.01 -8.07
N ALA A 227 -9.03 -25.04 -7.28
CA ALA A 227 -8.25 -23.85 -6.98
C ALA A 227 -6.96 -24.18 -6.20
N PHE A 228 -7.05 -25.03 -5.19
CA PHE A 228 -5.91 -25.47 -4.39
C PHE A 228 -4.88 -26.22 -5.25
N ASN A 229 -5.35 -27.20 -6.04
CA ASN A 229 -4.48 -28.01 -6.90
C ASN A 229 -3.76 -27.14 -7.94
N TRP A 230 -4.50 -26.21 -8.55
CA TRP A 230 -3.94 -25.32 -9.54
C TRP A 230 -2.89 -24.36 -8.93
N ILE A 231 -3.16 -23.78 -7.75
CA ILE A 231 -2.19 -22.92 -7.05
C ILE A 231 -0.93 -23.73 -6.70
N GLY A 232 -1.10 -24.99 -6.27
CA GLY A 232 0.03 -25.88 -6.03
C GLY A 232 0.89 -26.07 -7.27
N ALA A 233 0.29 -26.40 -8.42
CA ALA A 233 1.00 -26.54 -9.68
C ALA A 233 1.61 -25.21 -10.17
N PHE A 234 0.93 -24.08 -9.92
CA PHE A 234 1.43 -22.74 -10.27
C PHE A 234 2.70 -22.36 -9.50
N LEU A 235 2.87 -22.82 -8.27
CA LEU A 235 4.04 -22.53 -7.44
C LEU A 235 5.23 -23.45 -7.76
N HIS A 236 5.00 -24.70 -8.15
CA HIS A 236 6.03 -25.71 -8.35
C HIS A 236 6.60 -25.70 -9.77
N ASN A 237 7.80 -26.24 -9.91
CA ASN A 237 8.50 -26.45 -11.19
C ASN A 237 8.64 -25.17 -12.04
N ARG A 238 8.66 -24.01 -11.41
CA ARG A 238 8.87 -22.73 -12.09
C ARG A 238 10.33 -22.54 -12.44
N THR A 239 10.56 -21.87 -13.57
CA THR A 239 11.89 -21.40 -13.95
C THR A 239 11.88 -19.92 -14.32
N GLN A 240 13.00 -19.27 -14.10
CA GLN A 240 13.20 -17.88 -14.45
C GLN A 240 14.54 -17.65 -15.15
N ARG A 241 14.61 -16.57 -15.92
CA ARG A 241 15.86 -16.00 -16.43
C ARG A 241 15.79 -14.48 -16.42
N VAL A 242 16.90 -13.82 -16.18
CA VAL A 242 16.98 -12.36 -16.29
C VAL A 242 17.20 -11.95 -17.73
N VAL A 243 16.48 -10.90 -18.16
CA VAL A 243 16.62 -10.32 -19.51
C VAL A 243 17.06 -8.87 -19.38
N LEU A 244 18.17 -8.53 -20.03
CA LEU A 244 18.78 -7.20 -20.03
C LEU A 244 19.19 -6.80 -21.44
N ASN A 245 18.56 -5.75 -21.99
CA ASN A 245 18.85 -5.23 -23.35
C ASN A 245 18.88 -6.31 -24.45
N GLY A 246 18.02 -7.33 -24.33
CA GLY A 246 17.97 -8.46 -25.26
C GLY A 246 18.88 -9.66 -24.90
N SER A 247 19.89 -9.47 -24.07
CA SER A 247 20.70 -10.56 -23.50
C SER A 247 19.91 -11.30 -22.43
N LYS A 248 20.07 -12.64 -22.39
CA LYS A 248 19.33 -13.54 -21.49
C LYS A 248 20.33 -14.35 -20.66
N SER A 249 20.07 -14.47 -19.35
CA SER A 249 20.81 -15.42 -18.51
C SER A 249 20.38 -16.87 -18.79
N ALA A 250 21.07 -17.82 -18.19
CA ALA A 250 20.60 -19.20 -18.10
C ALA A 250 19.25 -19.28 -17.34
N TRP A 251 18.49 -20.36 -17.63
CA TRP A 251 17.30 -20.70 -16.86
C TRP A 251 17.70 -21.25 -15.49
N SER A 252 17.03 -20.77 -14.43
CA SER A 252 17.22 -21.25 -13.06
C SER A 252 15.88 -21.60 -12.43
N SER A 253 15.87 -22.58 -11.52
CA SER A 253 14.68 -22.96 -10.76
C SER A 253 14.26 -21.86 -9.79
N VAL A 254 12.95 -21.81 -9.49
CA VAL A 254 12.36 -20.93 -8.48
C VAL A 254 11.85 -21.80 -7.34
N ASP A 255 12.65 -21.92 -6.28
CA ASP A 255 12.43 -22.91 -5.21
C ASP A 255 11.57 -22.36 -4.06
N SER A 256 11.38 -21.05 -3.99
CA SER A 256 10.51 -20.38 -3.01
C SER A 256 9.96 -19.07 -3.55
N GLY A 257 9.10 -18.46 -2.77
CA GLY A 257 8.54 -17.14 -3.04
C GLY A 257 7.25 -17.18 -3.85
N VAL A 258 6.60 -16.02 -3.87
CA VAL A 258 5.46 -15.73 -4.72
C VAL A 258 5.90 -14.72 -5.77
N PRO A 259 5.85 -15.05 -7.08
CA PRO A 259 6.54 -14.27 -8.10
C PRO A 259 6.02 -12.83 -8.18
N GLN A 260 6.93 -11.85 -8.01
CA GLN A 260 6.61 -10.43 -8.13
C GLN A 260 6.24 -10.08 -9.58
N GLY A 261 5.01 -9.62 -9.82
CA GLY A 261 4.51 -9.31 -11.17
C GLY A 261 3.43 -10.28 -11.68
N THR A 262 3.10 -11.31 -10.91
CA THR A 262 1.92 -12.16 -11.10
C THR A 262 0.70 -11.52 -10.43
N VAL A 263 -0.50 -11.99 -10.76
CA VAL A 263 -1.75 -11.51 -10.18
C VAL A 263 -2.01 -12.15 -8.81
N LEU A 264 -1.69 -13.43 -8.67
CA LEU A 264 -1.90 -14.18 -7.42
C LEU A 264 -0.85 -13.90 -6.35
N GLY A 265 0.38 -13.53 -6.74
CA GLY A 265 1.49 -13.34 -5.79
C GLY A 265 1.13 -12.51 -4.55
N PRO A 266 0.57 -11.31 -4.70
CA PRO A 266 0.16 -10.49 -3.56
C PRO A 266 -0.86 -11.17 -2.64
N LEU A 267 -1.89 -11.82 -3.19
CA LEU A 267 -2.91 -12.51 -2.40
C LEU A 267 -2.33 -13.70 -1.63
N LEU A 268 -1.48 -14.49 -2.27
CA LEU A 268 -0.80 -15.62 -1.64
C LEU A 268 0.11 -15.17 -0.50
N PHE A 269 0.77 -14.02 -0.66
CA PHE A 269 1.54 -13.41 0.41
C PHE A 269 0.65 -13.00 1.60
N LEU A 270 -0.52 -12.38 1.34
CA LEU A 270 -1.46 -12.03 2.42
C LEU A 270 -1.95 -13.26 3.19
N VAL A 271 -2.30 -14.33 2.49
CA VAL A 271 -2.66 -15.62 3.11
C VAL A 271 -1.53 -16.15 3.98
N TYR A 272 -0.29 -16.02 3.50
CA TYR A 272 0.86 -16.52 4.22
C TYR A 272 1.12 -15.80 5.54
N VAL A 273 0.99 -14.48 5.57
CA VAL A 273 1.29 -13.67 6.77
C VAL A 273 0.07 -13.43 7.67
N ASN A 274 -1.10 -13.96 7.31
CA ASN A 274 -2.37 -13.65 7.95
C ASN A 274 -2.42 -13.97 9.45
N ASP A 275 -1.79 -15.04 9.88
CA ASP A 275 -1.77 -15.52 11.27
C ASP A 275 -0.68 -14.90 12.17
N ILE A 276 0.14 -14.01 11.63
CA ILE A 276 1.18 -13.31 12.40
C ILE A 276 0.61 -12.52 13.59
N VAL A 277 -0.68 -12.22 13.53
CA VAL A 277 -1.41 -11.44 14.55
C VAL A 277 -1.99 -12.28 15.68
N SER A 278 -1.94 -13.61 15.61
CA SER A 278 -2.74 -14.50 16.45
C SER A 278 -2.43 -14.42 17.95
N ASP A 279 -1.18 -14.27 18.33
CA ASP A 279 -0.74 -14.26 19.73
C ASP A 279 -0.25 -12.89 20.20
N ILE A 280 -0.74 -11.82 19.56
CA ILE A 280 -0.31 -10.45 19.81
C ILE A 280 -1.35 -9.72 20.69
N LYS A 281 -0.91 -9.19 21.82
CA LYS A 281 -1.72 -8.42 22.78
C LYS A 281 -1.65 -6.91 22.52
N SER A 282 -0.60 -6.43 21.90
CA SER A 282 -0.41 -5.04 21.48
C SER A 282 -1.12 -4.78 20.15
N GLU A 283 -1.23 -3.51 19.76
CA GLU A 283 -1.75 -3.19 18.44
C GLU A 283 -0.70 -3.51 17.37
N ILE A 284 -1.08 -4.35 16.41
CA ILE A 284 -0.28 -4.67 15.22
C ILE A 284 -0.99 -4.17 13.97
N ARG A 285 -0.24 -3.59 13.04
CA ARG A 285 -0.76 -3.15 11.75
C ARG A 285 0.14 -3.65 10.64
N LEU A 286 -0.49 -4.16 9.59
CA LEU A 286 0.15 -4.79 8.45
C LEU A 286 -0.21 -4.05 7.16
N PHE A 287 0.77 -3.82 6.32
CA PHE A 287 0.56 -3.39 4.94
C PHE A 287 1.47 -4.19 4.02
N ALA A 288 0.96 -5.30 3.51
CA ALA A 288 1.76 -6.33 2.85
C ALA A 288 2.89 -6.81 3.77
N ASP A 289 4.14 -6.54 3.39
CA ASP A 289 5.35 -6.86 4.14
C ASP A 289 5.74 -5.81 5.21
N ASP A 290 5.17 -4.61 5.17
CA ASP A 290 5.38 -3.62 6.22
C ASP A 290 4.58 -3.99 7.48
N CYS A 291 5.27 -4.17 8.60
CA CYS A 291 4.69 -4.55 9.90
C CYS A 291 5.12 -3.55 10.98
N ILE A 292 4.16 -3.00 11.70
CA ILE A 292 4.39 -2.20 12.90
C ILE A 292 3.61 -2.77 14.08
N LEU A 293 4.24 -2.76 15.25
CA LEU A 293 3.66 -3.21 16.51
C LEU A 293 3.81 -2.08 17.52
N TYR A 294 2.74 -1.68 18.20
CA TYR A 294 2.81 -0.59 19.17
C TYR A 294 1.92 -0.80 20.37
N ARG A 295 2.35 -0.21 21.48
CA ARG A 295 1.63 -0.27 22.74
C ARG A 295 1.76 1.05 23.49
N GLU A 296 0.69 1.47 24.12
CA GLU A 296 0.68 2.55 25.09
C GLU A 296 1.37 2.07 26.39
N ILE A 297 2.40 2.79 26.84
CA ILE A 297 3.23 2.43 27.99
C ILE A 297 2.84 3.30 29.19
N LYS A 298 2.04 2.71 30.09
CA LYS A 298 1.65 3.31 31.36
C LYS A 298 2.48 2.79 32.54
N SER A 299 3.04 1.58 32.38
CA SER A 299 3.80 0.89 33.40
C SER A 299 4.93 0.04 32.77
N THR A 300 5.81 -0.50 33.61
CA THR A 300 6.84 -1.47 33.19
C THR A 300 6.22 -2.77 32.67
N VAL A 301 5.00 -3.12 33.13
CA VAL A 301 4.26 -4.29 32.64
C VAL A 301 3.91 -4.12 31.16
N ASP A 302 3.54 -2.92 30.72
CA ASP A 302 3.22 -2.66 29.32
C ASP A 302 4.45 -2.83 28.42
N SER A 303 5.62 -2.39 28.90
CA SER A 303 6.88 -2.60 28.16
C SER A 303 7.22 -4.09 28.06
N GLN A 304 6.93 -4.87 29.11
CA GLN A 304 7.14 -6.32 29.07
C GLN A 304 6.17 -7.00 28.10
N ILE A 305 4.89 -6.61 28.09
CA ILE A 305 3.92 -7.15 27.12
C ILE A 305 4.36 -6.87 25.69
N LEU A 306 4.84 -5.64 25.40
CA LEU A 306 5.36 -5.32 24.08
C LEU A 306 6.58 -6.17 23.71
N GLN A 307 7.49 -6.44 24.68
CA GLN A 307 8.62 -7.34 24.46
C GLN A 307 8.17 -8.78 24.21
N ASP A 308 7.17 -9.27 24.95
CA ASP A 308 6.62 -10.62 24.76
C ASP A 308 5.99 -10.77 23.37
N ASP A 309 5.27 -9.74 22.91
CA ASP A 309 4.70 -9.70 21.56
C ASP A 309 5.80 -9.68 20.48
N ILE A 310 6.90 -8.94 20.69
CA ILE A 310 8.09 -8.97 19.80
C ILE A 310 8.69 -10.38 19.75
N ASN A 311 8.76 -11.08 20.89
CA ASN A 311 9.24 -12.46 20.96
C ASN A 311 8.30 -13.42 20.21
N SER A 312 6.99 -13.21 20.29
CA SER A 312 5.99 -13.97 19.52
C SER A 312 6.18 -13.79 18.01
N LEU A 313 6.39 -12.54 17.54
CA LEU A 313 6.71 -12.27 16.14
C LEU A 313 8.01 -12.95 15.71
N PHE A 314 9.05 -12.93 16.54
CA PHE A 314 10.30 -13.60 16.24
C PHE A 314 10.14 -15.12 16.14
N SER A 315 9.38 -15.72 17.06
CA SER A 315 9.07 -17.16 17.06
C SER A 315 8.26 -17.55 15.81
N TRP A 316 7.25 -16.74 15.47
CA TRP A 316 6.48 -16.88 14.22
C TRP A 316 7.40 -16.84 12.99
N SER A 317 8.32 -15.89 12.96
CA SER A 317 9.25 -15.73 11.82
C SER A 317 10.15 -16.94 11.63
N LYS A 318 10.57 -17.59 12.71
CA LYS A 318 11.37 -18.83 12.67
C LYS A 318 10.53 -20.02 12.22
N LEU A 319 9.35 -20.20 12.81
CA LEU A 319 8.44 -21.30 12.45
C LEU A 319 8.05 -21.25 10.96
N TRP A 320 7.74 -20.05 10.46
CA TRP A 320 7.29 -19.84 9.10
C TRP A 320 8.42 -19.50 8.11
N GLN A 321 9.67 -19.54 8.53
CA GLN A 321 10.86 -19.24 7.73
C GLN A 321 10.77 -17.87 6.99
N MET A 322 10.18 -16.87 7.65
CA MET A 322 10.07 -15.50 7.16
C MET A 322 10.92 -14.57 8.01
N GLU A 323 12.20 -14.45 7.67
CA GLU A 323 13.16 -13.72 8.47
C GLU A 323 12.98 -12.20 8.42
N PHE A 324 13.06 -11.56 9.58
CA PHE A 324 13.18 -10.11 9.67
C PHE A 324 14.59 -9.63 9.34
N ASN A 325 14.68 -8.46 8.72
CA ASN A 325 15.95 -7.76 8.52
C ASN A 325 16.26 -6.91 9.76
N VAL A 326 16.98 -7.48 10.71
CA VAL A 326 17.26 -6.84 12.01
C VAL A 326 17.88 -5.46 11.88
N SER A 327 18.74 -5.23 10.87
CA SER A 327 19.37 -3.91 10.66
C SER A 327 18.41 -2.81 10.24
N LYS A 328 17.18 -3.18 9.82
CA LYS A 328 16.11 -2.26 9.44
C LYS A 328 14.93 -2.29 10.41
N CYS A 329 15.01 -3.09 11.46
CA CYS A 329 14.03 -3.11 12.54
C CYS A 329 14.42 -2.07 13.60
N HIS A 330 13.46 -1.23 13.99
CA HIS A 330 13.70 -0.09 14.86
C HIS A 330 12.62 0.02 15.93
N ILE A 331 12.91 0.78 16.97
CA ILE A 331 11.94 1.20 17.97
C ILE A 331 11.87 2.72 18.01
N MET A 332 10.65 3.28 18.06
CA MET A 332 10.43 4.70 18.26
C MET A 332 9.49 4.92 19.43
N SER A 333 9.85 5.83 20.33
CA SER A 333 9.00 6.22 21.45
C SER A 333 8.34 7.57 21.17
N LEU A 334 7.01 7.57 21.10
CA LEU A 334 6.18 8.75 20.95
C LEU A 334 5.85 9.29 22.35
N SER A 335 6.32 10.48 22.71
CA SER A 335 6.05 11.07 24.03
C SER A 335 6.28 12.57 24.04
N ARG A 336 5.50 13.27 24.87
CA ARG A 336 5.74 14.68 25.22
C ARG A 336 6.83 14.86 26.28
N SER A 337 7.08 13.82 27.05
CA SER A 337 8.06 13.87 28.14
C SER A 337 9.48 13.73 27.59
N LYS A 338 10.36 14.59 28.07
CA LYS A 338 11.80 14.47 27.82
C LYS A 338 12.47 13.43 28.72
N LYS A 339 11.78 12.99 29.79
CA LYS A 339 12.25 11.92 30.67
C LYS A 339 11.79 10.58 30.08
N HIS A 340 12.68 9.87 29.45
CA HIS A 340 12.40 8.56 28.87
C HIS A 340 12.84 7.48 29.87
N VAL A 341 11.91 6.59 30.22
CA VAL A 341 12.28 5.27 30.74
C VAL A 341 12.81 4.49 29.53
N ASN A 342 14.11 4.30 29.45
CA ASN A 342 14.72 3.57 28.34
C ASN A 342 14.41 2.06 28.51
N ALA A 343 13.30 1.61 27.94
CA ALA A 343 13.10 0.19 27.74
C ALA A 343 13.91 -0.24 26.51
N ILE A 344 14.76 -1.24 26.69
CA ILE A 344 15.53 -1.84 25.60
C ILE A 344 14.73 -3.03 25.09
N TYR A 345 14.23 -2.94 23.87
CA TYR A 345 13.53 -4.02 23.20
C TYR A 345 14.48 -4.84 22.34
N LYS A 346 14.26 -6.15 22.28
CA LYS A 346 15.10 -7.10 21.54
C LYS A 346 14.28 -7.93 20.56
N LEU A 347 14.80 -8.14 19.37
CA LEU A 347 14.31 -9.11 18.39
C LEU A 347 15.26 -10.32 18.37
N GLY A 348 14.88 -11.41 19.03
CA GLY A 348 15.79 -12.49 19.38
C GLY A 348 16.92 -11.97 20.28
N ASN A 349 18.17 -12.15 19.86
CA ASN A 349 19.35 -11.68 20.64
C ASN A 349 19.78 -10.25 20.31
N ALA A 350 19.22 -9.63 19.27
CA ALA A 350 19.62 -8.31 18.82
C ALA A 350 18.75 -7.20 19.42
N ALA A 351 19.36 -6.17 20.00
CA ALA A 351 18.64 -4.99 20.46
C ALA A 351 18.13 -4.17 19.27
N LEU A 352 16.87 -3.73 19.33
CA LEU A 352 16.30 -2.81 18.36
C LEU A 352 16.90 -1.41 18.54
N SER A 353 17.34 -0.80 17.44
CA SER A 353 17.89 0.55 17.49
C SER A 353 16.78 1.59 17.66
N ALA A 354 16.96 2.52 18.60
CA ALA A 354 16.04 3.61 18.83
C ALA A 354 16.19 4.68 17.73
N VAL A 355 15.06 5.14 17.20
CA VAL A 355 15.03 6.20 16.17
C VAL A 355 14.11 7.35 16.59
N HIS A 356 14.41 8.57 16.14
CA HIS A 356 13.57 9.75 16.38
C HIS A 356 12.54 9.99 15.26
N SER A 357 12.76 9.42 14.10
CA SER A 357 11.84 9.46 12.97
C SER A 357 11.96 8.20 12.13
N PHE A 358 10.90 7.83 11.45
CA PHE A 358 10.91 6.78 10.44
C PHE A 358 9.90 7.08 9.33
N THR A 359 10.09 6.46 8.18
CA THR A 359 9.13 6.57 7.07
C THR A 359 8.21 5.36 7.08
N TYR A 360 6.92 5.59 7.28
CA TYR A 360 5.89 4.57 7.22
C TYR A 360 4.93 4.85 6.06
N LEU A 361 4.80 3.90 5.15
CA LEU A 361 3.97 4.01 3.94
C LEU A 361 4.16 5.33 3.19
N GLY A 362 5.40 5.79 3.08
CA GLY A 362 5.76 7.02 2.36
C GLY A 362 5.59 8.33 3.14
N VAL A 363 5.12 8.29 4.39
CA VAL A 363 5.01 9.44 5.29
C VAL A 363 6.10 9.40 6.36
N GLU A 364 6.86 10.49 6.50
CA GLU A 364 7.86 10.64 7.56
C GLU A 364 7.19 11.04 8.86
N ILE A 365 7.34 10.19 9.89
CA ILE A 365 6.75 10.33 11.21
C ILE A 365 7.87 10.59 12.22
N THR A 366 7.70 11.61 13.04
CA THR A 366 8.64 11.99 14.10
C THR A 366 8.08 11.63 15.47
N CYS A 367 8.95 11.44 16.46
CA CYS A 367 8.57 11.07 17.83
C CYS A 367 7.66 12.10 18.53
N ASP A 368 7.58 13.32 18.04
CA ASP A 368 6.72 14.40 18.51
C ASP A 368 5.45 14.61 17.63
N LEU A 369 5.25 13.77 16.62
CA LEU A 369 4.14 13.81 15.66
C LEU A 369 4.00 15.16 14.93
N ARG A 370 5.11 15.88 14.72
CA ARG A 370 5.13 17.13 13.95
C ARG A 370 5.41 16.86 12.48
N TRP A 371 4.77 17.60 11.61
CA TRP A 371 4.83 17.39 10.17
C TRP A 371 5.91 18.19 9.44
N ASN A 372 6.75 18.96 10.15
CA ASN A 372 7.72 19.88 9.53
C ASN A 372 8.68 19.17 8.57
N ASN A 373 9.28 18.06 8.99
CA ASN A 373 10.22 17.28 8.18
C ASN A 373 9.53 16.67 6.96
N HIS A 374 8.34 16.09 7.17
CA HIS A 374 7.56 15.51 6.09
C HIS A 374 7.17 16.57 5.06
N VAL A 375 6.64 17.71 5.49
CA VAL A 375 6.26 18.83 4.62
C VAL A 375 7.47 19.33 3.83
N ALA A 376 8.62 19.55 4.49
CA ALA A 376 9.84 19.98 3.81
C ALA A 376 10.27 18.98 2.71
N THR A 377 10.20 17.68 3.01
CA THR A 377 10.53 16.61 2.06
C THR A 377 9.57 16.59 0.87
N VAL A 378 8.25 16.70 1.11
CA VAL A 378 7.21 16.73 0.08
C VAL A 378 7.34 17.97 -0.80
N VAL A 379 7.49 19.15 -0.21
CA VAL A 379 7.66 20.43 -0.90
C VAL A 379 8.93 20.41 -1.78
N LYS A 380 10.03 19.86 -1.27
CA LYS A 380 11.28 19.69 -2.04
C LYS A 380 11.08 18.79 -3.26
N LYS A 381 10.45 17.62 -3.09
CA LYS A 381 10.15 16.69 -4.20
C LYS A 381 9.26 17.36 -5.25
N ALA A 382 8.15 17.96 -4.81
CA ALA A 382 7.20 18.62 -5.70
C ALA A 382 7.82 19.82 -6.44
N SER A 383 8.64 20.62 -5.75
CA SER A 383 9.37 21.75 -6.37
C SER A 383 10.38 21.27 -7.41
N ASN A 384 11.11 20.20 -7.15
CA ASN A 384 12.05 19.60 -8.10
C ASN A 384 11.32 19.09 -9.35
N THR A 385 10.18 18.41 -9.16
CA THR A 385 9.35 17.93 -10.27
C THR A 385 8.76 19.10 -11.07
N LEU A 386 8.27 20.15 -10.39
CA LEU A 386 7.78 21.35 -11.05
C LEU A 386 8.88 22.05 -11.88
N ASN A 387 10.09 22.14 -11.34
CA ASN A 387 11.22 22.71 -12.05
C ASN A 387 11.64 21.87 -13.26
N PHE A 388 11.57 20.53 -13.15
CA PHE A 388 11.75 19.62 -14.30
C PHE A 388 10.70 19.87 -15.39
N VAL A 389 9.42 19.92 -15.02
CA VAL A 389 8.32 20.22 -15.95
C VAL A 389 8.53 21.58 -16.61
N ARG A 390 8.89 22.62 -15.85
CA ARG A 390 9.14 23.96 -16.37
C ARG A 390 10.27 24.01 -17.41
N ARG A 391 11.36 23.28 -17.20
CA ARG A 391 12.49 23.22 -18.14
C ARG A 391 12.13 22.51 -19.44
N ASN A 392 11.38 21.40 -19.34
CA ASN A 392 11.11 20.56 -20.51
C ASN A 392 9.87 21.01 -21.31
N LEU A 393 8.88 21.63 -20.66
CA LEU A 393 7.60 22.00 -21.28
C LEU A 393 7.40 23.52 -21.39
N TYR A 394 8.47 24.33 -21.35
CA TYR A 394 8.35 25.80 -21.35
C TYR A 394 7.68 26.34 -22.63
N ARG A 395 7.87 25.69 -23.79
CA ARG A 395 7.28 26.07 -25.08
C ARG A 395 5.85 25.56 -25.27
N CYS A 396 5.41 24.58 -24.48
CA CYS A 396 4.07 24.01 -24.61
C CYS A 396 2.97 25.03 -24.26
N ASN A 397 1.76 24.78 -24.73
CA ASN A 397 0.58 25.58 -24.40
C ASN A 397 0.18 25.43 -22.91
N GLY A 398 -0.75 26.28 -22.45
CA GLY A 398 -1.21 26.28 -21.06
C GLY A 398 -1.83 24.94 -20.64
N HIS A 399 -2.62 24.31 -21.49
CA HIS A 399 -3.29 23.05 -21.21
C HIS A 399 -2.29 21.90 -20.92
N VAL A 400 -1.24 21.74 -21.73
CA VAL A 400 -0.20 20.72 -21.50
C VAL A 400 0.55 20.98 -20.18
N LYS A 401 0.82 22.26 -19.87
CA LYS A 401 1.47 22.64 -18.60
C LYS A 401 0.59 22.34 -17.41
N GLU A 402 -0.71 22.65 -17.51
CA GLU A 402 -1.71 22.37 -16.50
C GLU A 402 -1.83 20.86 -16.24
N LEU A 403 -2.01 20.07 -17.29
CA LEU A 403 -2.10 18.62 -17.22
C LEU A 403 -0.83 18.03 -16.56
N SER A 404 0.35 18.56 -16.91
CA SER A 404 1.61 18.10 -16.32
C SER A 404 1.71 18.42 -14.82
N TYR A 405 1.23 19.58 -14.38
CA TYR A 405 1.15 19.91 -12.95
C TYR A 405 0.18 18.96 -12.23
N ILE A 406 -1.02 18.79 -12.78
CA ILE A 406 -2.07 17.95 -12.19
C ILE A 406 -1.61 16.48 -12.07
N SER A 407 -0.89 15.99 -13.09
CA SER A 407 -0.50 14.56 -13.14
C SER A 407 0.81 14.24 -12.44
N LEU A 408 1.79 15.15 -12.40
CA LEU A 408 3.14 14.86 -11.95
C LEU A 408 3.53 15.56 -10.64
N VAL A 409 2.98 16.76 -10.38
CA VAL A 409 3.40 17.59 -9.23
C VAL A 409 2.38 17.52 -8.10
N ARG A 410 1.09 17.77 -8.41
CA ARG A 410 0.02 17.81 -7.39
C ARG A 410 -0.14 16.51 -6.61
N PRO A 411 -0.04 15.31 -7.20
CA PRO A 411 -0.14 14.06 -6.44
C PRO A 411 0.94 13.90 -5.37
N LEU A 412 2.12 14.50 -5.56
CA LEU A 412 3.18 14.51 -4.54
C LEU A 412 2.79 15.32 -3.31
N LEU A 413 1.99 16.40 -3.50
CA LEU A 413 1.52 17.29 -2.43
C LEU A 413 0.26 16.77 -1.73
N GLU A 414 -0.45 15.81 -2.35
CA GLU A 414 -1.75 15.32 -1.89
C GLU A 414 -1.71 13.86 -1.38
N TYR A 415 -0.59 13.16 -1.52
CA TYR A 415 -0.48 11.77 -1.09
C TYR A 415 -0.72 11.62 0.42
N ALA A 416 -1.70 10.80 0.79
CA ALA A 416 -2.08 10.44 2.15
C ALA A 416 -2.37 11.64 3.07
N THR A 417 -2.79 12.78 2.51
CA THR A 417 -2.97 14.03 3.27
C THR A 417 -4.06 13.99 4.32
N ALA A 418 -5.03 13.09 4.23
CA ALA A 418 -6.01 12.91 5.28
C ALA A 418 -5.38 12.44 6.60
N ALA A 419 -4.24 11.76 6.54
CA ALA A 419 -3.52 11.27 7.71
C ALA A 419 -2.61 12.32 8.35
N TRP A 420 -2.01 13.23 7.55
CA TRP A 420 -0.98 14.17 8.03
C TRP A 420 -1.27 15.65 7.74
N ASP A 421 -2.52 16.04 7.52
CA ASP A 421 -2.91 17.42 7.16
C ASP A 421 -2.31 18.45 8.14
N PRO A 422 -1.30 19.26 7.72
CA PRO A 422 -0.62 20.18 8.63
C PRO A 422 -1.54 21.31 9.06
N TYR A 423 -1.37 21.76 10.29
CA TYR A 423 -2.17 22.82 10.90
C TYR A 423 -1.40 24.13 11.10
N THR A 424 -0.06 24.08 11.07
CA THR A 424 0.74 25.29 11.24
C THR A 424 0.73 26.14 9.96
N SER A 425 0.59 27.46 10.12
CA SER A 425 0.52 28.40 9.00
C SER A 425 1.75 28.33 8.08
N CYS A 426 2.93 28.06 8.65
CA CYS A 426 4.16 27.91 7.89
C CYS A 426 4.09 26.71 6.94
N ASN A 427 3.75 25.52 7.45
CA ASN A 427 3.64 24.30 6.65
C ASN A 427 2.55 24.41 5.57
N ILE A 428 1.40 25.02 5.90
CA ILE A 428 0.32 25.27 4.93
C ILE A 428 0.84 26.18 3.82
N LYS A 429 1.50 27.29 4.17
CA LYS A 429 2.05 28.25 3.22
C LYS A 429 3.09 27.61 2.29
N ASP A 430 3.97 26.77 2.83
CA ASP A 430 5.03 26.11 2.04
C ASP A 430 4.44 25.18 0.98
N ILE A 431 3.42 24.40 1.32
CA ILE A 431 2.71 23.54 0.37
C ILE A 431 1.98 24.38 -0.70
N GLU A 432 1.24 25.41 -0.28
CA GLU A 432 0.51 26.31 -1.20
C GLU A 432 1.44 27.05 -2.16
N MET A 433 2.65 27.40 -1.72
CA MET A 433 3.63 28.11 -2.57
C MET A 433 4.04 27.30 -3.81
N VAL A 434 4.04 25.96 -3.74
CA VAL A 434 4.30 25.13 -4.92
C VAL A 434 3.18 25.29 -5.96
N GLN A 435 1.92 25.22 -5.53
CA GLN A 435 0.76 25.43 -6.40
C GLN A 435 0.72 26.86 -6.99
N ARG A 436 1.00 27.86 -6.18
CA ARG A 436 1.08 29.26 -6.62
C ARG A 436 2.14 29.47 -7.70
N ARG A 437 3.31 28.85 -7.57
CA ARG A 437 4.36 28.87 -8.61
C ARG A 437 3.91 28.14 -9.88
N ALA A 438 3.19 27.02 -9.73
CA ALA A 438 2.63 26.28 -10.86
C ALA A 438 1.58 27.11 -11.62
N ALA A 439 0.67 27.81 -10.92
CA ALA A 439 -0.34 28.66 -11.53
C ALA A 439 0.30 29.77 -12.39
N ARG A 440 1.30 30.47 -11.86
CA ARG A 440 2.07 31.47 -12.63
C ARG A 440 2.75 30.86 -13.86
N TYR A 441 3.30 29.66 -13.74
CA TYR A 441 3.92 28.95 -14.86
C TYR A 441 2.91 28.56 -15.96
N VAL A 442 1.74 28.05 -15.58
CA VAL A 442 0.67 27.67 -16.52
C VAL A 442 0.15 28.87 -17.29
N LYS A 443 -0.14 29.96 -16.57
CA LYS A 443 -0.68 31.22 -17.17
C LYS A 443 0.40 32.11 -17.79
N ARG A 444 1.70 31.80 -17.60
CA ARG A 444 2.84 32.64 -18.03
C ARG A 444 2.79 34.06 -17.46
N ASP A 445 2.17 34.22 -16.30
CA ASP A 445 2.03 35.51 -15.63
C ASP A 445 2.93 35.55 -14.37
N TYR A 446 3.97 36.38 -14.46
CA TYR A 446 4.96 36.59 -13.41
C TYR A 446 4.94 38.03 -12.86
N GLN A 447 3.94 38.82 -13.24
CA GLN A 447 3.81 40.19 -12.76
C GLN A 447 3.52 40.19 -11.26
N ARG A 448 4.18 41.09 -10.53
CA ARG A 448 4.01 41.20 -9.07
C ARG A 448 2.62 41.72 -8.69
N THR A 449 2.00 42.48 -9.57
CA THR A 449 0.66 43.06 -9.41
C THR A 449 -0.47 42.05 -9.59
N THR A 450 -0.24 40.96 -10.32
CA THR A 450 -1.28 39.95 -10.55
C THR A 450 -1.53 39.12 -9.30
N SER A 451 -2.78 39.09 -8.84
CA SER A 451 -3.22 38.25 -7.74
C SER A 451 -3.10 36.78 -8.10
N VAL A 452 -2.36 36.01 -7.30
CA VAL A 452 -2.27 34.55 -7.52
C VAL A 452 -3.61 33.87 -7.26
N THR A 453 -4.44 34.42 -6.40
CA THR A 453 -5.80 33.89 -6.14
C THR A 453 -6.62 33.97 -7.42
N SER A 454 -6.61 35.09 -8.14
CA SER A 454 -7.32 35.19 -9.41
C SER A 454 -6.77 34.27 -10.50
N LEU A 455 -5.46 33.94 -10.47
CA LEU A 455 -4.89 32.92 -11.36
C LEU A 455 -5.42 31.52 -11.03
N LEU A 456 -5.52 31.17 -9.73
CA LEU A 456 -6.09 29.89 -9.31
C LEU A 456 -7.57 29.80 -9.68
N ASP A 457 -8.34 30.85 -9.50
CA ASP A 457 -9.75 30.90 -9.87
C ASP A 457 -9.95 30.75 -11.39
N SER A 458 -9.10 31.42 -12.19
CA SER A 458 -9.12 31.27 -13.66
C SER A 458 -8.68 29.89 -14.18
N LEU A 459 -8.03 29.08 -13.35
CA LEU A 459 -7.69 27.68 -13.58
C LEU A 459 -8.68 26.72 -12.94
N HIS A 460 -9.67 27.21 -12.22
CA HIS A 460 -10.60 26.42 -11.41
C HIS A 460 -9.89 25.51 -10.40
N TRP A 461 -8.75 25.97 -9.87
CA TRP A 461 -7.99 25.21 -8.88
C TRP A 461 -8.41 25.60 -7.46
N GLN A 462 -8.89 24.63 -6.72
CA GLN A 462 -9.09 24.78 -5.27
C GLN A 462 -7.73 24.94 -4.57
N SER A 463 -7.70 25.63 -3.42
CA SER A 463 -6.52 25.62 -2.57
C SER A 463 -6.16 24.17 -2.16
N LEU A 464 -4.88 23.89 -1.96
CA LEU A 464 -4.48 22.56 -1.46
C LEU A 464 -5.01 22.31 -0.04
N GLN A 465 -5.25 23.38 0.73
CA GLN A 465 -5.87 23.29 2.06
C GLN A 465 -7.33 22.80 1.96
N ASP A 466 -8.14 23.36 1.05
CA ASP A 466 -9.52 22.89 0.83
C ASP A 466 -9.54 21.45 0.32
N ARG A 467 -8.60 21.11 -0.56
CA ARG A 467 -8.50 19.75 -1.09
C ARG A 467 -8.16 18.73 0.00
N ARG A 468 -7.27 19.08 0.94
CA ARG A 468 -6.98 18.23 2.12
C ARG A 468 -8.19 18.09 3.03
N ARG A 469 -8.93 19.19 3.27
CA ARG A 469 -10.21 19.15 3.99
C ARG A 469 -11.20 18.21 3.31
N ASN A 470 -11.37 18.34 2.00
CA ASN A 470 -12.28 17.49 1.23
C ASN A 470 -11.83 16.02 1.25
N ALA A 471 -10.53 15.71 1.19
CA ALA A 471 -10.00 14.36 1.32
C ALA A 471 -10.37 13.74 2.68
N ARG A 472 -10.21 14.46 3.80
CA ARG A 472 -10.61 14.00 5.13
C ARG A 472 -12.12 13.74 5.21
N LEU A 473 -12.94 14.66 4.69
CA LEU A 473 -14.40 14.52 4.66
C LEU A 473 -14.85 13.32 3.82
N LEU A 474 -14.18 13.04 2.68
CA LEU A 474 -14.46 11.86 1.86
C LEU A 474 -14.13 10.55 2.58
N HIS A 475 -13.01 10.49 3.31
CA HIS A 475 -12.69 9.31 4.13
C HIS A 475 -13.68 9.12 5.28
N PHE A 476 -14.11 10.21 5.91
CA PHE A 476 -15.11 10.18 6.97
C PHE A 476 -16.48 9.71 6.45
N PHE A 477 -16.91 10.23 5.30
CA PHE A 477 -18.13 9.77 4.62
C PHE A 477 -18.07 8.26 4.32
N LYS A 478 -16.94 7.80 3.76
CA LYS A 478 -16.74 6.37 3.49
C LYS A 478 -16.84 5.53 4.76
N ALA A 479 -16.24 5.99 5.86
CA ALA A 479 -16.29 5.31 7.15
C ALA A 479 -17.73 5.19 7.67
N LEU A 480 -18.53 6.26 7.57
CA LEU A 480 -19.94 6.27 7.98
C LEU A 480 -20.84 5.33 7.18
N HIS A 481 -20.51 5.13 5.90
CA HIS A 481 -21.30 4.28 4.99
C HIS A 481 -20.75 2.85 4.86
N GLY A 482 -19.92 2.40 5.82
CA GLY A 482 -19.43 1.02 5.87
C GLY A 482 -18.40 0.65 4.80
N TYR A 483 -17.87 1.64 4.07
CA TYR A 483 -16.70 1.40 3.22
C TYR A 483 -15.52 1.02 4.12
N GLN A 484 -14.88 -0.08 3.79
CA GLN A 484 -13.94 -0.80 4.65
C GLN A 484 -12.76 0.06 5.18
N GLY A 485 -12.19 -0.36 6.29
CA GLY A 485 -10.92 0.08 6.84
C GLY A 485 -11.01 1.17 7.92
N LEU A 486 -12.04 2.01 7.95
CA LEU A 486 -12.15 3.12 8.91
C LEU A 486 -13.44 3.10 9.75
N SER A 487 -14.34 2.14 9.54
CA SER A 487 -15.66 2.11 10.18
C SER A 487 -15.57 2.12 11.71
N GLN A 488 -14.58 1.44 12.28
CA GLN A 488 -14.36 1.41 13.73
C GLN A 488 -14.14 2.81 14.32
N LEU A 489 -13.46 3.72 13.61
CA LEU A 489 -13.21 5.08 14.11
C LEU A 489 -14.49 5.91 14.31
N VAL A 490 -15.52 5.64 13.51
CA VAL A 490 -16.76 6.44 13.51
C VAL A 490 -17.87 5.79 14.32
N ASN A 491 -17.84 4.47 14.54
CA ASN A 491 -18.86 3.75 15.29
C ASN A 491 -18.89 4.17 16.77
N ASP A 492 -17.74 4.47 17.35
CA ASP A 492 -17.58 4.85 18.75
C ASP A 492 -17.69 6.36 18.98
N LEU A 493 -17.99 7.14 17.91
CA LEU A 493 -18.11 8.59 18.05
C LEU A 493 -19.36 8.97 18.84
N PRO A 494 -19.22 9.81 19.90
CA PRO A 494 -20.34 10.23 20.71
C PRO A 494 -21.31 11.09 19.90
N ARG A 495 -22.61 10.84 20.08
CA ARG A 495 -23.68 11.67 19.53
C ARG A 495 -24.04 12.77 20.50
N PRO A 496 -24.54 13.93 20.01
CA PRO A 496 -25.02 15.01 20.89
C PRO A 496 -26.15 14.49 21.79
N THR A 497 -26.00 14.64 23.10
CA THR A 497 -27.00 14.23 24.11
C THR A 497 -28.10 15.27 24.30
N ARG A 498 -27.82 16.53 23.95
CA ARG A 498 -28.82 17.62 24.04
C ARG A 498 -29.33 17.98 22.64
N LEU A 499 -30.61 17.79 22.44
CA LEU A 499 -31.32 18.28 21.25
C LEU A 499 -31.51 19.80 21.42
N THR A 500 -30.77 20.63 20.72
CA THR A 500 -31.10 22.05 20.54
C THR A 500 -32.25 22.18 19.53
N ARG A 501 -32.99 23.29 19.55
CA ARG A 501 -34.12 23.52 18.62
C ARG A 501 -33.76 23.35 17.15
N SER A 502 -32.50 23.55 16.80
CA SER A 502 -31.96 23.30 15.44
C SER A 502 -31.49 21.84 15.21
N SER A 503 -31.36 21.04 16.26
CA SER A 503 -30.82 19.67 16.18
C SER A 503 -31.88 18.58 16.09
N CYS A 504 -33.17 18.93 16.18
CA CYS A 504 -34.28 17.97 16.05
C CYS A 504 -34.35 17.23 14.71
N VAL A 505 -33.55 17.64 13.71
CA VAL A 505 -33.54 17.09 12.35
C VAL A 505 -32.15 16.48 11.98
N ASP A 506 -31.11 16.69 12.82
CA ASP A 506 -29.73 16.37 12.45
C ASP A 506 -29.27 15.02 13.03
N VAL A 507 -29.76 13.94 12.44
CA VAL A 507 -29.42 12.55 12.80
C VAL A 507 -27.93 12.22 12.57
N VAL A 508 -27.17 13.09 11.88
CA VAL A 508 -25.82 12.80 11.37
C VAL A 508 -24.73 13.71 11.99
N ALA A 509 -25.05 14.47 13.05
CA ALA A 509 -24.05 15.25 13.78
C ALA A 509 -23.33 14.42 14.86
N PHE A 510 -22.10 14.81 15.17
CA PHE A 510 -21.26 14.18 16.20
C PHE A 510 -20.85 15.21 17.27
N SER A 511 -20.67 14.75 18.51
CA SER A 511 -20.09 15.58 19.57
C SER A 511 -18.61 15.87 19.25
N GLN A 512 -18.16 17.08 19.53
CA GLN A 512 -16.75 17.42 19.43
C GLN A 512 -15.95 16.63 20.45
N LEU A 513 -14.82 16.11 20.03
CA LEU A 513 -13.91 15.36 20.90
C LEU A 513 -13.11 16.33 21.77
N PRO A 514 -12.99 16.09 23.09
CA PRO A 514 -12.12 16.89 23.94
C PRO A 514 -10.67 16.68 23.57
N CYS A 515 -9.91 17.76 23.38
CA CYS A 515 -8.52 17.72 22.98
C CYS A 515 -7.68 18.59 23.91
N ARG A 516 -6.56 18.06 24.42
CA ARG A 516 -5.61 18.77 25.29
C ARG A 516 -4.42 19.31 24.53
N THR A 517 -4.14 18.76 23.34
CA THR A 517 -2.99 19.12 22.51
C THR A 517 -3.41 19.46 21.08
N ASP A 518 -2.64 20.33 20.42
CA ASP A 518 -2.84 20.64 19.01
C ASP A 518 -2.58 19.42 18.11
N VAL A 519 -1.68 18.52 18.50
CA VAL A 519 -1.39 17.28 17.77
C VAL A 519 -2.65 16.44 17.60
N PHE A 520 -3.42 16.23 18.66
CA PHE A 520 -4.68 15.49 18.58
C PHE A 520 -5.82 16.35 17.99
N LYS A 521 -5.96 17.60 18.42
CA LYS A 521 -7.00 18.53 17.94
C LYS A 521 -7.03 18.64 16.41
N PHE A 522 -5.86 18.67 15.78
CA PHE A 522 -5.72 18.78 14.33
C PHE A 522 -5.45 17.44 13.63
N SER A 523 -5.53 16.30 14.36
CA SER A 523 -5.50 14.97 13.76
C SER A 523 -6.79 14.68 12.97
N PHE A 524 -6.82 13.55 12.26
CA PHE A 524 -7.91 13.19 11.35
C PHE A 524 -9.29 13.32 12.01
N LEU A 525 -9.51 12.64 13.15
CA LEU A 525 -10.87 12.47 13.68
C LEU A 525 -11.43 13.76 14.31
N PRO A 526 -10.76 14.42 15.29
CA PRO A 526 -11.31 15.62 15.93
C PRO A 526 -11.53 16.76 14.93
N ARG A 527 -10.58 16.97 14.03
CA ARG A 527 -10.67 18.03 13.01
C ARG A 527 -11.77 17.73 11.99
N THR A 528 -11.92 16.48 11.57
CA THR A 528 -12.94 16.11 10.58
C THR A 528 -14.35 16.17 11.15
N VAL A 529 -14.55 15.85 12.43
CA VAL A 529 -15.85 16.02 13.10
C VAL A 529 -16.28 17.49 13.09
N ILE A 530 -15.38 18.43 13.34
CA ILE A 530 -15.68 19.87 13.28
C ILE A 530 -16.07 20.26 11.84
N ASP A 531 -15.25 19.87 10.86
CA ASP A 531 -15.53 20.17 9.45
C ASP A 531 -16.82 19.50 8.96
N TRP A 532 -17.10 18.27 9.38
CA TRP A 532 -18.34 17.55 9.08
C TRP A 532 -19.58 18.26 9.62
N ASN A 533 -19.55 18.65 10.89
CA ASN A 533 -20.66 19.37 11.52
C ASN A 533 -20.90 20.76 10.90
N SER A 534 -19.89 21.35 10.26
CA SER A 534 -20.02 22.63 9.54
C SER A 534 -20.65 22.50 8.14
N LEU A 535 -20.82 21.27 7.62
CA LEU A 535 -21.51 21.05 6.34
C LEU A 535 -23.02 21.26 6.50
N ASP A 536 -23.65 21.66 5.39
CA ASP A 536 -25.11 21.71 5.30
C ASP A 536 -25.73 20.33 5.57
N THR A 537 -26.92 20.31 6.23
CA THR A 537 -27.61 19.07 6.58
C THR A 537 -27.96 18.24 5.35
N GLY A 538 -28.31 18.87 4.23
CA GLY A 538 -28.58 18.20 2.97
C GLY A 538 -27.34 17.51 2.41
N VAL A 539 -26.14 18.10 2.58
CA VAL A 539 -24.89 17.49 2.15
C VAL A 539 -24.52 16.29 3.03
N ARG A 540 -24.71 16.40 4.36
CA ARG A 540 -24.45 15.30 5.30
C ARG A 540 -25.41 14.11 5.13
N GLY A 541 -26.62 14.35 4.64
CA GLY A 541 -27.65 13.34 4.39
C GLY A 541 -27.50 12.61 3.04
N LEU A 542 -26.51 12.94 2.22
CA LEU A 542 -26.29 12.25 0.95
C LEU A 542 -25.86 10.80 1.20
N SER A 543 -26.38 9.88 0.40
CA SER A 543 -26.05 8.43 0.46
C SER A 543 -25.00 8.00 -0.57
N SER A 544 -24.86 8.76 -1.67
CA SER A 544 -23.91 8.45 -2.75
C SER A 544 -22.57 9.17 -2.56
N LEU A 545 -21.48 8.42 -2.63
CA LEU A 545 -20.13 8.98 -2.57
C LEU A 545 -19.87 10.00 -3.69
N GLU A 546 -20.39 9.75 -4.89
CA GLU A 546 -20.21 10.65 -6.02
C GLU A 546 -20.96 11.97 -5.83
N SER A 547 -22.22 11.91 -5.38
CA SER A 547 -23.01 13.09 -5.03
C SER A 547 -22.35 13.90 -3.92
N PHE A 548 -21.84 13.23 -2.89
CA PHE A 548 -21.12 13.88 -1.80
C PHE A 548 -19.83 14.57 -2.29
N ARG A 549 -19.05 13.89 -3.16
CA ARG A 549 -17.86 14.48 -3.77
C ARG A 549 -18.18 15.73 -4.59
N GLN A 550 -19.24 15.70 -5.40
CA GLN A 550 -19.68 16.85 -6.20
C GLN A 550 -20.13 18.02 -5.31
N ALA A 551 -20.86 17.75 -4.24
CA ALA A 551 -21.30 18.77 -3.27
C ALA A 551 -20.11 19.48 -2.59
N LEU A 552 -19.03 18.74 -2.23
CA LEU A 552 -17.82 19.33 -1.65
C LEU A 552 -17.04 20.24 -2.64
N VAL A 553 -17.15 20.00 -3.93
CA VAL A 553 -16.51 20.82 -4.96
C VAL A 553 -17.37 22.04 -5.32
N GLY A 554 -18.70 21.86 -5.39
CA GLY A 554 -19.68 22.89 -5.79
C GLY A 554 -20.01 23.92 -4.70
N GLY A 555 -19.77 23.62 -3.42
CA GLY A 555 -20.18 24.47 -2.28
C GLY A 555 -19.46 25.83 -2.14
N ARG A 556 -18.64 26.25 -3.09
CA ARG A 556 -17.94 27.55 -3.07
C ARG A 556 -18.77 28.77 -3.50
N SER A 557 -20.01 28.61 -3.98
CA SER A 557 -20.77 29.80 -4.44
C SER A 557 -21.47 30.60 -3.33
N ALA A 558 -21.47 30.11 -2.07
CA ALA A 558 -22.26 30.73 -1.00
C ALA A 558 -21.47 31.29 0.21
N ALA A 559 -20.14 31.09 0.30
CA ALA A 559 -19.37 31.43 1.51
C ALA A 559 -18.39 32.61 1.38
N THR A 560 -18.44 33.41 0.31
CA THR A 560 -17.57 34.60 0.13
C THR A 560 -18.36 35.89 0.04
N SER A 561 -19.34 36.08 0.92
CA SER A 561 -19.93 37.40 1.19
C SER A 561 -20.21 37.50 2.70
N TYR A 562 -19.15 37.75 3.48
CA TYR A 562 -19.18 38.46 4.76
C TYR A 562 -17.78 38.92 5.11
#